data_7e52ef0ef61209aa734ef65c73904c84
#
_entry.id   7e52ef0ef61209aa734ef65c73904c84
#
_cell.length_a   1.000
_cell.length_b   1.000
_cell.length_c   1.000
_cell.angle_alpha   90.00
_cell.angle_beta   90.00
_cell.angle_gamma   90.00
#
_symmetry.space_group_name_H-M   'P 1'
#
loop_
_entity.id
_entity.type
_entity.pdbx_description
1 polymer ?
#
loop_
_entity_poly.entity_id
_entity_poly.type
_entity_poly.pdbx_seq_one_letter_code
_entity_poly.pdbx_strand_id
1 'polypeptide(L)'
;ERQPLVANLDLLIIVTDPTGDFSIRRVERYVEALASGCDAPVVLAVNKADTVDDAETRAAEARSAIPGLDAVAISARTGTGIAELRTRWSPGDTVVLAGSSGVGKSTLVNVLCGTAAETGDLRGDGRGMHKTTTRRAYVTDDGALLVDTPGLREVGLYSEEGSAGTAF
;
A
#
# COMPACT_ATOMS: atom_id res chain seq x y z
N GLU A 1 -23.07 4.32 6.20
CA GLU A 1 -22.39 5.59 5.83
C GLU A 1 -20.95 5.25 5.42
N ARG A 2 -20.60 5.51 4.17
CA ARG A 2 -19.22 5.38 3.70
C ARG A 2 -18.45 6.60 4.19
N GLN A 3 -17.49 6.42 5.08
CA GLN A 3 -16.59 7.49 5.47
C GLN A 3 -15.55 7.70 4.35
N PRO A 4 -15.33 8.92 3.86
CA PRO A 4 -14.29 9.20 2.90
C PRO A 4 -12.92 8.88 3.53
N LEU A 5 -12.10 8.17 2.79
CA LEU A 5 -10.78 7.71 3.22
C LEU A 5 -9.82 8.86 3.48
N VAL A 6 -9.74 9.76 2.54
CA VAL A 6 -8.97 11.03 2.59
C VAL A 6 -9.66 12.00 1.65
N ALA A 7 -9.81 13.27 2.04
CA ALA A 7 -10.20 14.32 1.13
C ALA A 7 -8.99 14.75 0.30
N ASN A 8 -9.19 15.05 -0.99
CA ASN A 8 -8.15 15.49 -1.92
C ASN A 8 -7.00 14.49 -2.06
N LEU A 9 -7.31 13.24 -2.36
CA LEU A 9 -6.34 12.22 -2.69
C LEU A 9 -5.88 12.41 -4.15
N ASP A 10 -4.56 12.56 -4.36
CA ASP A 10 -3.96 12.73 -5.68
C ASP A 10 -3.39 11.40 -6.21
N LEU A 11 -2.95 10.50 -5.32
CA LEU A 11 -2.42 9.19 -5.68
C LEU A 11 -2.68 8.14 -4.60
N LEU A 12 -3.15 6.95 -5.02
CA LEU A 12 -3.23 5.77 -4.17
C LEU A 12 -2.12 4.78 -4.55
N ILE A 13 -1.24 4.45 -3.60
CA ILE A 13 -0.23 3.41 -3.76
C ILE A 13 -0.66 2.17 -2.98
N ILE A 14 -0.87 1.08 -3.71
CA ILE A 14 -1.13 -0.24 -3.13
C ILE A 14 0.19 -0.99 -3.03
N VAL A 15 0.65 -1.26 -1.81
CA VAL A 15 1.90 -1.99 -1.57
C VAL A 15 1.60 -3.47 -1.38
N THR A 16 2.25 -4.31 -2.15
CA THR A 16 2.14 -5.77 -2.07
C THR A 16 3.52 -6.43 -1.93
N ASP A 17 3.53 -7.69 -1.58
CA ASP A 17 4.73 -8.50 -1.37
C ASP A 17 4.72 -9.68 -2.35
N PRO A 18 5.77 -9.86 -3.18
CA PRO A 18 5.84 -10.97 -4.12
C PRO A 18 6.12 -12.33 -3.46
N THR A 19 6.63 -12.34 -2.21
CA THR A 19 7.06 -13.59 -1.54
C THR A 19 5.91 -14.41 -0.97
N GLY A 20 4.71 -13.83 -0.86
CA GLY A 20 3.53 -14.48 -0.31
C GLY A 20 2.52 -14.87 -1.39
N ASP A 21 1.25 -14.79 -1.04
CA ASP A 21 0.14 -15.06 -1.94
C ASP A 21 -0.08 -13.96 -2.99
N PHE A 22 0.95 -13.52 -3.70
CA PHE A 22 0.77 -12.60 -4.80
C PHE A 22 -0.09 -13.27 -5.87
N SER A 23 -1.21 -12.66 -6.19
CA SER A 23 -2.04 -13.07 -7.32
C SER A 23 -2.74 -11.86 -7.94
N ILE A 24 -2.90 -11.87 -9.25
CA ILE A 24 -3.60 -10.81 -9.99
C ILE A 24 -5.02 -10.61 -9.45
N ARG A 25 -5.76 -11.69 -9.16
CA ARG A 25 -7.11 -11.63 -8.59
C ARG A 25 -7.16 -10.90 -7.25
N ARG A 26 -6.12 -11.05 -6.41
CA ARG A 26 -6.04 -10.32 -5.14
C ARG A 26 -5.78 -8.84 -5.40
N VAL A 27 -4.89 -8.51 -6.35
CA VAL A 27 -4.62 -7.13 -6.76
C VAL A 27 -5.88 -6.48 -7.32
N GLU A 28 -6.61 -7.14 -8.22
CA GLU A 28 -7.90 -6.66 -8.74
C GLU A 28 -8.88 -6.31 -7.62
N ARG A 29 -9.08 -7.23 -6.66
CA ARG A 29 -9.97 -6.98 -5.52
C ARG A 29 -9.51 -5.79 -4.67
N TYR A 30 -8.20 -5.61 -4.47
CA TYR A 30 -7.67 -4.45 -3.77
C TYR A 30 -7.95 -3.15 -4.55
N VAL A 31 -7.69 -3.15 -5.85
CA VAL A 31 -7.95 -2.00 -6.71
C VAL A 31 -9.44 -1.66 -6.67
N GLU A 32 -10.33 -2.63 -6.88
CA GLU A 32 -11.78 -2.43 -6.83
C GLU A 32 -12.24 -1.90 -5.46
N ALA A 33 -11.76 -2.48 -4.37
CA ALA A 33 -12.18 -2.10 -3.02
C ALA A 33 -11.70 -0.70 -2.63
N LEU A 34 -10.50 -0.31 -3.04
CA LEU A 34 -9.85 0.93 -2.63
C LEU A 34 -10.09 2.07 -3.59
N ALA A 35 -10.16 1.79 -4.90
CA ALA A 35 -10.46 2.79 -5.92
C ALA A 35 -11.96 3.08 -6.05
N SER A 36 -12.84 2.20 -5.54
CA SER A 36 -14.29 2.45 -5.60
C SER A 36 -14.68 3.66 -4.75
N GLY A 37 -14.92 4.79 -5.42
CA GLY A 37 -15.27 6.08 -4.79
C GLY A 37 -14.10 7.06 -4.69
N CYS A 38 -13.03 6.81 -5.42
CA CYS A 38 -11.87 7.68 -5.56
C CYS A 38 -11.52 7.78 -7.05
N ASP A 39 -11.42 8.99 -7.58
CA ASP A 39 -10.99 9.24 -8.97
C ASP A 39 -9.46 9.36 -9.10
N ALA A 40 -8.72 9.18 -8.01
CA ALA A 40 -7.27 9.26 -8.02
C ALA A 40 -6.65 8.05 -8.74
N PRO A 41 -5.55 8.27 -9.48
CA PRO A 41 -4.80 7.19 -10.08
C PRO A 41 -4.30 6.20 -9.03
N VAL A 42 -4.18 4.93 -9.43
CA VAL A 42 -3.73 3.84 -8.57
C VAL A 42 -2.41 3.28 -9.11
N VAL A 43 -1.43 3.16 -8.24
CA VAL A 43 -0.13 2.52 -8.53
C VAL A 43 0.04 1.30 -7.62
N LEU A 44 0.39 0.16 -8.21
CA LEU A 44 0.81 -1.02 -7.48
C LEU A 44 2.32 -0.99 -7.26
N ALA A 45 2.76 -0.96 -6.02
CA ALA A 45 4.16 -1.12 -5.65
C ALA A 45 4.42 -2.57 -5.20
N VAL A 46 5.07 -3.36 -6.05
CA VAL A 46 5.52 -4.72 -5.72
C VAL A 46 6.82 -4.61 -4.93
N ASN A 47 6.69 -4.55 -3.61
CA ASN A 47 7.83 -4.33 -2.70
C ASN A 47 8.57 -5.64 -2.40
N LYS A 48 9.76 -5.52 -1.81
CA LYS A 48 10.69 -6.63 -1.55
C LYS A 48 11.22 -7.30 -2.84
N ALA A 49 11.36 -6.54 -3.90
CA ALA A 49 11.93 -7.01 -5.16
C ALA A 49 13.35 -7.60 -5.02
N ASP A 50 14.04 -7.28 -3.93
CA ASP A 50 15.35 -7.83 -3.58
C ASP A 50 15.32 -9.28 -3.07
N THR A 51 14.14 -9.86 -2.88
CA THR A 51 13.96 -11.22 -2.34
C THR A 51 13.53 -12.23 -3.39
N VAL A 52 13.17 -11.80 -4.60
CA VAL A 52 12.73 -12.65 -5.72
C VAL A 52 13.25 -12.10 -7.05
N ASP A 53 13.49 -12.98 -8.01
CA ASP A 53 14.02 -12.60 -9.33
C ASP A 53 12.91 -12.13 -10.29
N ASP A 54 11.64 -12.39 -9.99
CA ASP A 54 10.51 -12.18 -10.88
C ASP A 54 9.61 -10.98 -10.51
N ALA A 55 10.05 -10.10 -9.59
CA ALA A 55 9.25 -8.97 -9.12
C ALA A 55 8.79 -8.04 -10.26
N GLU A 56 9.68 -7.73 -11.22
CA GLU A 56 9.33 -6.90 -12.38
C GLU A 56 8.35 -7.62 -13.32
N THR A 57 8.51 -8.93 -13.50
CA THR A 57 7.56 -9.74 -14.27
C THR A 57 6.16 -9.66 -13.66
N ARG A 58 6.05 -9.76 -12.35
CA ARG A 58 4.77 -9.63 -11.62
C ARG A 58 4.16 -8.24 -11.74
N ALA A 59 4.99 -7.19 -11.69
CA ALA A 59 4.51 -5.83 -11.94
C ALA A 59 4.00 -5.67 -13.37
N ALA A 60 4.72 -6.21 -14.37
CA ALA A 60 4.31 -6.19 -15.77
C ALA A 60 3.01 -6.98 -16.02
N GLU A 61 2.86 -8.15 -15.39
CA GLU A 61 1.62 -8.93 -15.44
C GLU A 61 0.43 -8.15 -14.88
N ALA A 62 0.61 -7.48 -13.75
CA ALA A 62 -0.45 -6.66 -13.14
C ALA A 62 -0.87 -5.49 -14.06
N ARG A 63 0.10 -4.78 -14.65
CA ARG A 63 -0.17 -3.72 -15.65
C ARG A 63 -0.96 -4.24 -16.86
N SER A 64 -0.64 -5.45 -17.31
CA SER A 64 -1.29 -6.04 -18.48
C SER A 64 -2.69 -6.56 -18.18
N ALA A 65 -2.91 -7.07 -16.99
CA ALA A 65 -4.17 -7.72 -16.60
C ALA A 65 -5.24 -6.74 -16.14
N ILE A 66 -4.84 -5.61 -15.52
CA ILE A 66 -5.77 -4.67 -14.89
C ILE A 66 -5.75 -3.34 -15.66
N PRO A 67 -6.82 -3.02 -16.42
CA PRO A 67 -6.88 -1.79 -17.20
C PRO A 67 -6.71 -0.53 -16.34
N GLY A 68 -5.80 0.36 -16.73
CA GLY A 68 -5.55 1.62 -16.05
C GLY A 68 -4.69 1.52 -14.77
N LEU A 69 -4.25 0.31 -14.40
CA LEU A 69 -3.32 0.14 -13.29
C LEU A 69 -1.87 0.38 -13.78
N ASP A 70 -1.15 1.28 -13.10
CA ASP A 70 0.31 1.34 -13.16
C ASP A 70 0.91 0.44 -12.08
N ALA A 71 2.09 -0.12 -12.33
CA ALA A 71 2.77 -0.97 -11.37
C ALA A 71 4.29 -0.86 -11.50
N VAL A 72 4.99 -0.92 -10.37
CA VAL A 72 6.44 -0.85 -10.30
C VAL A 72 6.98 -1.83 -9.27
N ALA A 73 8.07 -2.52 -9.61
CA ALA A 73 8.80 -3.35 -8.66
C ALA A 73 9.77 -2.49 -7.86
N ILE A 74 9.69 -2.57 -6.53
CA ILE A 74 10.51 -1.78 -5.62
C ILE A 74 11.14 -2.64 -4.53
N SER A 75 12.22 -2.17 -3.95
CA SER A 75 12.70 -2.64 -2.66
C SER A 75 12.91 -1.45 -1.73
N ALA A 76 12.04 -1.30 -0.76
CA ALA A 76 12.20 -0.28 0.28
C ALA A 76 13.47 -0.51 1.13
N ARG A 77 14.01 -1.74 1.13
CA ARG A 77 15.23 -2.08 1.86
C ARG A 77 16.50 -1.62 1.13
N THR A 78 16.56 -1.81 -0.18
CA THR A 78 17.76 -1.51 -0.99
C THR A 78 17.68 -0.19 -1.72
N GLY A 79 16.50 0.44 -1.80
CA GLY A 79 16.25 1.65 -2.59
C GLY A 79 15.96 1.39 -4.07
N THR A 80 16.02 0.15 -4.53
CA THR A 80 15.72 -0.20 -5.92
C THR A 80 14.28 0.20 -6.28
N GLY A 81 14.08 0.81 -7.45
CA GLY A 81 12.78 1.24 -7.96
C GLY A 81 12.15 2.44 -7.25
N ILE A 82 12.72 2.94 -6.14
CA ILE A 82 12.16 4.06 -5.38
C ILE A 82 12.18 5.36 -6.19
N ALA A 83 13.24 5.63 -6.94
CA ALA A 83 13.32 6.81 -7.81
C ALA A 83 12.24 6.78 -8.90
N GLU A 84 11.95 5.62 -9.46
CA GLU A 84 10.89 5.42 -10.42
C GLU A 84 9.50 5.61 -9.77
N LEU A 85 9.26 5.05 -8.59
CA LEU A 85 8.01 5.23 -7.86
C LEU A 85 7.75 6.72 -7.59
N ARG A 86 8.79 7.50 -7.21
CA ARG A 86 8.70 8.94 -6.94
C ARG A 86 8.26 9.79 -8.15
N THR A 87 8.40 9.30 -9.39
CA THR A 87 7.93 10.03 -10.57
C THR A 87 6.40 10.06 -10.71
N ARG A 88 5.66 9.35 -9.86
CA ARG A 88 4.19 9.23 -9.92
C ARG A 88 3.44 10.34 -9.20
N TRP A 89 4.14 11.21 -8.47
CA TRP A 89 3.53 12.36 -7.79
C TRP A 89 4.41 13.60 -7.91
N SER A 90 3.86 14.73 -7.54
CA SER A 90 4.53 16.03 -7.50
C SER A 90 4.59 16.61 -6.08
N PRO A 91 5.47 17.57 -5.79
CA PRO A 91 5.42 18.32 -4.53
C PRO A 91 4.03 18.91 -4.29
N GLY A 92 3.49 18.73 -3.10
CA GLY A 92 2.15 19.20 -2.71
C GLY A 92 1.05 18.16 -2.90
N ASP A 93 1.27 17.06 -3.64
CA ASP A 93 0.30 16.00 -3.79
C ASP A 93 0.06 15.24 -2.48
N THR A 94 -1.15 14.74 -2.31
CA THR A 94 -1.53 13.85 -1.22
C THR A 94 -1.49 12.39 -1.71
N VAL A 95 -0.54 11.64 -1.18
CA VAL A 95 -0.30 10.23 -1.53
C VAL A 95 -0.74 9.33 -0.39
N VAL A 96 -1.59 8.35 -0.66
CA VAL A 96 -2.05 7.38 0.34
C VAL A 96 -1.38 6.03 0.11
N LEU A 97 -0.86 5.43 1.19
CA LEU A 97 -0.35 4.06 1.18
C LEU A 97 -1.40 3.09 1.73
N ALA A 98 -1.66 2.05 0.95
CA ALA A 98 -2.51 0.93 1.33
C ALA A 98 -1.77 -0.40 1.15
N GLY A 99 -2.24 -1.46 1.80
CA GLY A 99 -1.64 -2.81 1.66
C GLY A 99 -1.66 -3.59 2.96
N SER A 100 -1.46 -4.90 2.87
CA SER A 100 -1.52 -5.84 3.99
C SER A 100 -0.44 -5.56 5.06
N SER A 101 -0.60 -6.19 6.22
CA SER A 101 0.45 -6.16 7.25
C SER A 101 1.70 -6.91 6.75
N GLY A 102 2.89 -6.39 7.07
CA GLY A 102 4.15 -7.04 6.73
C GLY A 102 4.67 -6.82 5.31
N VAL A 103 3.93 -6.15 4.41
CA VAL A 103 4.38 -5.85 3.03
C VAL A 103 5.48 -4.78 2.95
N GLY A 104 5.82 -4.13 4.08
CA GLY A 104 6.92 -3.16 4.15
C GLY A 104 6.52 -1.70 4.03
N LYS A 105 5.23 -1.33 4.27
CA LYS A 105 4.78 0.07 4.23
C LYS A 105 5.58 1.00 5.13
N SER A 106 5.83 0.62 6.38
CA SER A 106 6.60 1.45 7.31
C SER A 106 8.05 1.67 6.85
N THR A 107 8.67 0.65 6.26
CA THR A 107 9.99 0.78 5.65
C THR A 107 9.95 1.74 4.45
N LEU A 108 8.91 1.64 3.63
CA LEU A 108 8.71 2.53 2.49
C LEU A 108 8.51 3.99 2.94
N VAL A 109 7.69 4.23 3.97
CA VAL A 109 7.52 5.56 4.58
C VAL A 109 8.86 6.13 4.99
N ASN A 110 9.70 5.37 5.70
CA ASN A 110 11.01 5.83 6.15
C ASN A 110 11.93 6.22 4.98
N VAL A 111 11.90 5.45 3.89
CA VAL A 111 12.70 5.74 2.69
C VAL A 111 12.19 6.97 1.95
N LEU A 112 10.88 7.15 1.86
CA LEU A 112 10.27 8.28 1.15
C LEU A 112 10.38 9.61 1.92
N CYS A 113 10.47 9.56 3.23
CA CYS A 113 10.55 10.75 4.08
C CYS A 113 11.98 11.14 4.48
N GLY A 114 13.04 10.40 4.03
CA GLY A 114 14.46 10.74 4.17
C GLY A 114 15.02 10.77 5.57
N THR A 115 14.21 10.68 6.56
CA THR A 115 14.60 10.50 7.97
C THR A 115 13.96 9.21 8.43
N ALA A 116 14.57 8.54 9.43
CA ALA A 116 13.77 7.67 10.27
C ALA A 116 12.58 8.53 10.69
N ALA A 117 11.46 8.42 9.97
CA ALA A 117 10.21 8.98 10.43
C ALA A 117 10.19 8.50 11.87
N GLU A 118 10.38 9.43 12.80
CA GLU A 118 10.34 9.08 14.21
C GLU A 118 9.07 8.28 14.30
N THR A 119 9.23 6.96 14.47
CA THR A 119 8.13 6.09 14.80
C THR A 119 7.72 6.59 16.16
N GLY A 120 6.91 7.67 16.14
CA GLY A 120 6.34 8.25 17.31
C GLY A 120 5.68 7.11 18.02
N ASP A 121 6.30 6.72 19.16
CA ASP A 121 5.84 5.72 20.07
C ASP A 121 5.80 4.26 19.62
N LEU A 122 6.98 3.68 19.37
CA LEU A 122 7.24 2.37 19.92
C LEU A 122 7.91 2.52 21.28
N ARG A 123 7.24 3.15 22.24
CA ARG A 123 7.53 2.91 23.64
C ARG A 123 7.13 1.48 23.93
N GLY A 124 8.14 0.63 24.00
CA GLY A 124 8.02 -0.73 24.45
C GLY A 124 7.62 -0.77 25.93
N ASP A 125 6.32 -0.83 26.16
CA ASP A 125 5.77 -1.50 27.32
C ASP A 125 5.24 -2.83 26.83
N GLY A 126 5.96 -3.89 27.17
CA GLY A 126 5.68 -5.26 26.81
C GLY A 126 4.36 -5.78 27.40
N ARG A 127 3.24 -5.16 27.06
CA ARG A 127 1.90 -5.69 27.31
C ARG A 127 0.91 -5.05 26.33
N GLY A 128 0.45 -5.84 25.40
CA GLY A 128 -0.77 -5.49 24.66
C GLY A 128 -0.53 -5.33 23.18
N MET A 129 -1.05 -6.28 22.46
CA MET A 129 -1.31 -6.27 21.04
C MET A 129 -2.36 -5.19 20.74
N HIS A 130 -1.94 -3.91 20.66
CA HIS A 130 -2.82 -2.83 20.25
C HIS A 130 -2.63 -2.58 18.76
N LYS A 131 -3.67 -2.93 17.97
CA LYS A 131 -3.83 -2.48 16.58
C LYS A 131 -3.72 -0.95 16.55
N THR A 132 -2.71 -0.43 15.86
CA THR A 132 -2.54 1.01 15.68
C THR A 132 -3.68 1.51 14.80
N THR A 133 -4.64 2.20 15.39
CA THR A 133 -5.82 2.79 14.72
C THR A 133 -5.61 4.24 14.29
N THR A 134 -4.42 4.79 14.48
CA THR A 134 -4.13 6.20 14.22
C THR A 134 -3.59 6.37 12.80
N ARG A 135 -4.28 7.16 11.98
CA ARG A 135 -3.76 7.66 10.70
C ARG A 135 -2.57 8.56 10.96
N ARG A 136 -1.49 8.37 10.22
CA ARG A 136 -0.29 9.20 10.32
C ARG A 136 -0.02 9.85 8.98
N ALA A 137 0.31 11.13 9.01
CA ALA A 137 0.72 11.89 7.83
C ALA A 137 2.19 12.28 7.98
N TYR A 138 2.92 12.19 6.90
CA TYR A 138 4.34 12.50 6.81
C TYR A 138 4.57 13.40 5.61
N VAL A 139 5.58 14.24 5.66
CA VAL A 139 6.03 15.00 4.49
C VAL A 139 7.20 14.25 3.88
N THR A 140 7.12 13.93 2.59
CA THR A 140 8.22 13.31 1.85
C THR A 140 9.33 14.31 1.60
N ASP A 141 10.55 13.85 1.28
CA ASP A 141 11.70 14.73 0.99
C ASP A 141 11.45 15.65 -0.19
N ASP A 142 10.61 15.22 -1.14
CA ASP A 142 10.22 15.98 -2.33
C ASP A 142 8.97 16.85 -2.11
N GLY A 143 8.44 16.91 -0.87
CA GLY A 143 7.38 17.84 -0.47
C GLY A 143 5.95 17.34 -0.71
N ALA A 144 5.71 16.07 -0.97
CA ALA A 144 4.38 15.48 -0.99
C ALA A 144 3.90 15.11 0.43
N LEU A 145 2.59 15.02 0.63
CA LEU A 145 1.97 14.56 1.88
C LEU A 145 1.67 13.06 1.77
N LEU A 146 2.42 12.26 2.51
CA LEU A 146 2.22 10.81 2.57
C LEU A 146 1.32 10.44 3.74
N VAL A 147 0.22 9.76 3.48
CA VAL A 147 -0.75 9.32 4.50
C VAL A 147 -0.72 7.79 4.63
N ASP A 148 -0.28 7.30 5.79
CA ASP A 148 -0.38 5.87 6.13
C ASP A 148 -1.73 5.60 6.79
N THR A 149 -2.51 4.72 6.17
CA THR A 149 -3.85 4.36 6.66
C THR A 149 -3.87 2.95 7.24
N PRO A 150 -3.78 2.80 8.56
CA PRO A 150 -3.75 1.48 9.20
C PRO A 150 -5.05 0.67 9.02
N GLY A 151 -6.17 1.33 8.76
CA GLY A 151 -7.49 0.69 8.65
C GLY A 151 -7.82 0.05 7.29
N LEU A 152 -7.05 0.33 6.23
CA LEU A 152 -7.23 -0.29 4.91
C LEU A 152 -6.62 -1.69 4.79
N ARG A 153 -6.06 -2.20 5.87
CA ARG A 153 -5.41 -3.51 5.93
C ARG A 153 -6.39 -4.68 5.74
N GLU A 154 -7.68 -4.47 5.96
CA GLU A 154 -8.65 -5.57 6.06
C GLU A 154 -9.85 -5.47 5.10
N VAL A 155 -9.98 -4.45 4.29
CA VAL A 155 -11.19 -4.20 3.47
C VAL A 155 -11.42 -5.27 2.38
N GLY A 156 -10.41 -6.04 2.02
CA GLY A 156 -10.50 -7.06 0.97
C GLY A 156 -10.52 -8.51 1.42
N LEU A 157 -10.40 -8.83 2.72
CA LEU A 157 -10.18 -10.21 3.16
C LEU A 157 -11.37 -10.89 3.84
N TYR A 158 -12.45 -10.17 4.18
CA TYR A 158 -13.55 -10.72 4.96
C TYR A 158 -14.81 -11.16 4.17
N SER A 159 -14.78 -11.22 2.85
CA SER A 159 -15.99 -11.56 2.09
C SER A 159 -16.16 -13.02 1.71
N GLU A 160 -15.31 -13.96 2.12
CA GLU A 160 -15.48 -15.38 1.72
C GLU A 160 -15.28 -16.47 2.78
N GLU A 161 -15.32 -16.14 4.08
CA GLU A 161 -15.42 -17.23 5.10
C GLU A 161 -16.80 -17.37 5.73
N GLY A 162 -17.86 -16.83 5.12
CA GLY A 162 -19.20 -16.78 5.73
C GLY A 162 -20.37 -17.30 4.89
N SER A 163 -20.19 -18.04 3.80
CA SER A 163 -21.33 -18.64 3.11
C SER A 163 -21.07 -20.04 2.55
N ALA A 164 -20.62 -20.95 3.40
CA ALA A 164 -20.74 -22.38 3.15
C ALA A 164 -21.38 -23.02 4.37
N GLY A 165 -22.68 -23.23 4.29
CA GLY A 165 -23.39 -24.09 5.25
C GLY A 165 -24.64 -23.45 5.83
N THR A 166 -25.78 -23.64 5.19
CA THR A 166 -26.79 -24.58 5.61
C THR A 166 -27.96 -24.53 4.63
N ALA A 167 -27.97 -25.49 3.73
CA ALA A 167 -29.20 -25.97 3.15
C ALA A 167 -29.73 -27.05 4.12
N PHE A 168 -30.84 -26.76 4.73
CA PHE A 168 -31.92 -27.76 5.08
C PHE A 168 -33.19 -26.97 5.28
#